data_8e1d0e80d37ac749884d6502d6715e2a
#
_entry.id   8e1d0e80d37ac749884d6502d6715e2a
#
_cell.length_a   1.000
_cell.length_b   1.000
_cell.length_c   1.000
_cell.angle_alpha   90.00
_cell.angle_beta   90.00
_cell.angle_gamma   90.00
#
_symmetry.space_group_name_H-M   'P 1'
#
loop_
_entity.id
_entity.type
_entity.pdbx_description
1 polymer ?
#
loop_
_entity_poly.entity_id
_entity_poly.type
_entity_poly.pdbx_seq_one_letter_code
_entity_poly.pdbx_strand_id
1 'polypeptide(L)'
;MKLRSPLFAPGDSARKMEKALAGPADAVIIDLEDSVAAANKPTARHMAAEVLSGATRSGRIVRINPPGTEWYLADLAAADGEQAIEAIRVQYLGRAGSISVLSEAMKTLSKEEKPRIGKLLNEVRTQVTAAIDERKAALHEARDSAAFAGIDTTLPGVPLARGALHPMTLLLDRAVQIFRHMGFVLADGPDIETEWHCFDALNTPADHPARNEQDTFYLPDGRLLRTQTSTIQIRTMESQPPPIRIIGPGSAYRRDEIDATHLAQFTQMEGLCVDEGVTLADIKGTVEFFFRELLGDAAQVRFRPHFFPFTEPSFEIDIKAPALGGDRWLELAGCGMVDPAVFEAINARRGDNAYDPEKISGWAFGFGIERLAMITSAVPDIRYFIENDIRFLEQFR
;
A
#
# COMPACT_ATOMS: atom_id res chain seq x y z
N MET A 1 -39.50 5.79 -5.83
CA MET A 1 -40.45 4.77 -6.31
C MET A 1 -41.62 5.48 -6.96
N LYS A 2 -41.99 5.20 -8.22
CA LYS A 2 -43.18 5.77 -8.86
C LYS A 2 -44.34 4.84 -8.52
N LEU A 3 -45.21 5.25 -7.58
CA LEU A 3 -46.44 4.53 -7.25
C LEU A 3 -47.48 4.75 -8.37
N ARG A 4 -47.76 3.73 -9.17
CA ARG A 4 -48.73 3.78 -10.27
C ARG A 4 -50.11 3.22 -9.87
N SER A 5 -50.11 2.25 -8.96
CA SER A 5 -51.35 1.56 -8.53
C SER A 5 -51.26 1.13 -7.06
N PRO A 6 -51.54 2.02 -6.09
CA PRO A 6 -51.65 1.64 -4.69
C PRO A 6 -52.97 0.90 -4.43
N LEU A 7 -52.95 -0.19 -3.66
CA LEU A 7 -54.10 -0.97 -3.27
C LEU A 7 -54.34 -0.86 -1.77
N PHE A 8 -55.53 -0.48 -1.32
CA PHE A 8 -55.89 -0.46 0.09
C PHE A 8 -56.33 -1.84 0.58
N ALA A 9 -55.89 -2.24 1.75
CA ALA A 9 -56.32 -3.46 2.43
C ALA A 9 -56.60 -3.16 3.92
N PRO A 10 -57.74 -3.57 4.47
CA PRO A 10 -58.05 -3.37 5.89
C PRO A 10 -57.02 -4.15 6.77
N GLY A 11 -56.51 -3.48 7.80
CA GLY A 11 -55.52 -4.02 8.68
C GLY A 11 -56.01 -5.11 9.62
N ASP A 12 -57.31 -5.27 9.78
CA ASP A 12 -57.96 -6.31 10.61
C ASP A 12 -58.24 -7.60 9.86
N SER A 13 -57.77 -7.77 8.61
CA SER A 13 -58.04 -8.95 7.79
C SER A 13 -56.76 -9.52 7.14
N ALA A 14 -56.16 -10.53 7.77
CA ALA A 14 -54.95 -11.21 7.27
C ALA A 14 -55.14 -11.68 5.81
N ARG A 15 -56.27 -12.32 5.50
CA ARG A 15 -56.59 -12.83 4.16
C ARG A 15 -56.61 -11.72 3.09
N LYS A 16 -57.12 -10.52 3.44
CA LYS A 16 -57.20 -9.40 2.48
C LYS A 16 -55.82 -8.78 2.29
N MET A 17 -55.04 -8.65 3.35
CA MET A 17 -53.64 -8.18 3.28
C MET A 17 -52.76 -9.13 2.46
N GLU A 18 -52.81 -10.44 2.69
CA GLU A 18 -52.08 -11.43 1.91
C GLU A 18 -52.43 -11.40 0.43
N LYS A 19 -53.77 -11.31 0.12
CA LYS A 19 -54.22 -11.22 -1.26
C LYS A 19 -53.77 -9.94 -1.94
N ALA A 20 -53.75 -8.82 -1.22
CA ALA A 20 -53.29 -7.55 -1.75
C ALA A 20 -51.77 -7.58 -2.01
N LEU A 21 -50.98 -8.16 -1.10
CA LEU A 21 -49.53 -8.28 -1.22
C LEU A 21 -49.08 -9.25 -2.31
N ALA A 22 -49.88 -10.30 -2.59
CA ALA A 22 -49.64 -11.25 -3.67
C ALA A 22 -50.06 -10.70 -5.06
N GLY A 23 -50.79 -9.59 -5.10
CA GLY A 23 -51.30 -8.97 -6.32
C GLY A 23 -50.25 -8.16 -7.10
N PRO A 24 -50.62 -7.66 -8.28
CA PRO A 24 -49.72 -6.89 -9.16
C PRO A 24 -49.55 -5.41 -8.75
N ALA A 25 -50.08 -4.98 -7.60
CA ALA A 25 -49.97 -3.61 -7.14
C ALA A 25 -48.55 -3.19 -6.82
N ASP A 26 -48.18 -1.96 -7.20
CA ASP A 26 -46.83 -1.41 -6.91
C ASP A 26 -46.64 -1.13 -5.41
N ALA A 27 -47.74 -0.84 -4.69
CA ALA A 27 -47.77 -0.69 -3.25
C ALA A 27 -49.09 -1.16 -2.66
N VAL A 28 -49.05 -1.65 -1.43
CA VAL A 28 -50.23 -1.98 -0.63
C VAL A 28 -50.29 -1.03 0.57
N ILE A 29 -51.43 -0.34 0.71
CA ILE A 29 -51.71 0.52 1.85
C ILE A 29 -52.57 -0.27 2.85
N ILE A 30 -51.95 -0.64 3.96
CA ILE A 30 -52.65 -1.29 5.08
C ILE A 30 -53.35 -0.19 5.88
N ASP A 31 -54.65 -0.27 5.94
CA ASP A 31 -55.49 0.76 6.52
C ASP A 31 -55.86 0.42 7.96
N LEU A 32 -55.46 1.26 8.90
CA LEU A 32 -55.83 1.20 10.31
C LEU A 32 -56.94 2.22 10.66
N GLU A 33 -57.37 3.06 9.71
CA GLU A 33 -58.32 4.17 9.93
C GLU A 33 -59.76 3.79 9.59
N ASP A 34 -60.20 4.12 8.40
CA ASP A 34 -61.61 4.05 8.02
C ASP A 34 -62.13 2.64 7.79
N SER A 35 -61.28 1.73 7.32
CA SER A 35 -61.69 0.36 7.01
C SER A 35 -61.65 -0.59 8.21
N VAL A 36 -61.28 -0.12 9.41
CA VAL A 36 -61.18 -0.91 10.64
C VAL A 36 -62.06 -0.36 11.74
N ALA A 37 -62.99 -1.19 12.23
CA ALA A 37 -63.86 -0.83 13.34
C ALA A 37 -63.05 -0.51 14.62
N ALA A 38 -63.55 0.40 15.47
CA ALA A 38 -62.87 0.85 16.67
C ALA A 38 -62.40 -0.29 17.59
N ALA A 39 -63.26 -1.29 17.79
CA ALA A 39 -62.93 -2.47 18.61
C ALA A 39 -61.79 -3.34 18.03
N ASN A 40 -61.57 -3.30 16.71
CA ASN A 40 -60.54 -4.10 16.04
C ASN A 40 -59.21 -3.40 15.85
N LYS A 41 -59.12 -2.09 16.15
CA LYS A 41 -57.90 -1.29 15.91
C LYS A 41 -56.66 -1.84 16.62
N PRO A 42 -56.67 -2.32 17.86
CA PRO A 42 -55.50 -2.94 18.48
C PRO A 42 -55.02 -4.21 17.74
N THR A 43 -55.99 -5.07 17.30
CA THR A 43 -55.69 -6.27 16.54
C THR A 43 -55.14 -5.96 15.17
N ALA A 44 -55.76 -4.99 14.46
CA ALA A 44 -55.31 -4.53 13.15
C ALA A 44 -53.87 -3.96 13.19
N ARG A 45 -53.52 -3.22 14.25
CA ARG A 45 -52.18 -2.69 14.48
C ARG A 45 -51.15 -3.82 14.58
N HIS A 46 -51.44 -4.84 15.39
CA HIS A 46 -50.55 -5.98 15.57
C HIS A 46 -50.32 -6.74 14.24
N MET A 47 -51.39 -7.03 13.53
CA MET A 47 -51.36 -7.71 12.23
C MET A 47 -50.61 -6.89 11.17
N ALA A 48 -50.75 -5.55 11.17
CA ALA A 48 -50.03 -4.67 10.26
C ALA A 48 -48.52 -4.67 10.55
N ALA A 49 -48.13 -4.67 11.83
CA ALA A 49 -46.71 -4.77 12.23
C ALA A 49 -46.07 -6.10 11.79
N GLU A 50 -46.77 -7.22 11.97
CA GLU A 50 -46.31 -8.53 11.49
C GLU A 50 -46.12 -8.56 9.96
N VAL A 51 -47.04 -7.97 9.22
CA VAL A 51 -46.94 -7.89 7.75
C VAL A 51 -45.77 -6.98 7.33
N LEU A 52 -45.50 -5.89 8.05
CA LEU A 52 -44.38 -5.00 7.75
C LEU A 52 -43.02 -5.67 7.95
N SER A 53 -42.88 -6.56 8.93
CA SER A 53 -41.62 -7.27 9.24
C SER A 53 -41.22 -8.33 8.21
N GLY A 54 -42.14 -8.82 7.40
CA GLY A 54 -41.87 -9.86 6.39
C GLY A 54 -41.27 -9.30 5.08
N ALA A 55 -40.43 -10.10 4.38
CA ALA A 55 -39.83 -9.71 3.10
C ALA A 55 -40.83 -9.86 1.91
N THR A 56 -41.11 -8.78 1.18
CA THR A 56 -41.90 -8.82 -0.06
C THR A 56 -41.41 -7.88 -1.16
N ARG A 57 -41.86 -8.10 -2.40
CA ARG A 57 -41.52 -7.30 -3.59
C ARG A 57 -42.26 -5.98 -3.68
N SER A 58 -43.41 -5.81 -3.05
CA SER A 58 -44.26 -4.61 -3.14
C SER A 58 -43.93 -3.59 -2.05
N GLY A 59 -44.02 -2.30 -2.37
CA GLY A 59 -43.97 -1.24 -1.36
C GLY A 59 -45.13 -1.38 -0.36
N ARG A 60 -44.85 -1.28 0.92
CA ARG A 60 -45.83 -1.37 1.99
C ARG A 60 -46.00 -0.01 2.66
N ILE A 61 -47.20 0.43 2.82
CA ILE A 61 -47.56 1.70 3.46
C ILE A 61 -48.66 1.38 4.49
N VAL A 62 -48.59 2.02 5.64
CA VAL A 62 -49.68 1.92 6.65
C VAL A 62 -50.32 3.27 6.78
N ARG A 63 -51.68 3.30 6.66
CA ARG A 63 -52.47 4.47 6.99
C ARG A 63 -52.93 4.35 8.45
N ILE A 64 -52.41 5.22 9.30
CA ILE A 64 -52.72 5.23 10.74
C ILE A 64 -53.89 6.17 11.05
N ASN A 65 -54.46 6.03 12.24
CA ASN A 65 -55.54 6.89 12.71
C ASN A 65 -55.08 8.36 12.84
N PRO A 66 -55.97 9.35 12.67
CA PRO A 66 -55.60 10.77 12.72
C PRO A 66 -55.16 11.23 14.11
N PRO A 67 -54.37 12.30 14.20
CA PRO A 67 -53.99 12.92 15.48
C PRO A 67 -55.24 13.36 16.26
N GLY A 68 -55.20 13.15 17.56
CA GLY A 68 -56.36 13.45 18.45
C GLY A 68 -57.27 12.26 18.70
N THR A 69 -57.08 11.13 18.03
CA THR A 69 -57.70 9.85 18.41
C THR A 69 -56.86 9.13 19.48
N GLU A 70 -57.56 8.32 20.30
CA GLU A 70 -56.88 7.48 21.31
C GLU A 70 -55.91 6.44 20.69
N TRP A 71 -56.06 6.12 19.41
CA TRP A 71 -55.27 5.11 18.68
C TRP A 71 -54.02 5.67 18.01
N TYR A 72 -53.93 6.99 17.78
CA TYR A 72 -52.85 7.63 16.98
C TYR A 72 -51.44 7.33 17.49
N LEU A 73 -51.18 7.58 18.78
CA LEU A 73 -49.84 7.36 19.37
C LEU A 73 -49.46 5.89 19.38
N ALA A 74 -50.42 5.00 19.56
CA ALA A 74 -50.19 3.58 19.54
C ALA A 74 -49.91 3.04 18.11
N ASP A 75 -50.59 3.61 17.09
CA ASP A 75 -50.29 3.29 15.69
C ASP A 75 -48.94 3.79 15.27
N LEU A 76 -48.57 4.99 15.71
CA LEU A 76 -47.22 5.55 15.46
C LEU A 76 -46.12 4.70 16.09
N ALA A 77 -46.34 4.23 17.34
CA ALA A 77 -45.41 3.37 18.02
C ALA A 77 -45.22 1.98 17.38
N ALA A 78 -46.29 1.52 16.66
CA ALA A 78 -46.25 0.25 15.93
C ALA A 78 -45.65 0.37 14.50
N ALA A 79 -45.39 1.57 14.01
CA ALA A 79 -44.80 1.78 12.68
C ALA A 79 -43.37 1.24 12.62
N ASP A 80 -43.15 0.28 11.73
CA ASP A 80 -41.81 -0.29 11.46
C ASP A 80 -41.25 0.30 10.16
N GLY A 81 -40.00 0.78 10.28
CA GLY A 81 -39.22 1.28 9.14
C GLY A 81 -39.24 2.81 8.98
N GLU A 82 -38.09 3.32 8.58
CA GLU A 82 -37.81 4.75 8.44
C GLU A 82 -38.72 5.46 7.42
N GLN A 83 -39.11 4.72 6.36
CA GLN A 83 -40.05 5.25 5.34
C GLN A 83 -41.47 5.46 5.87
N ALA A 84 -41.92 4.55 6.74
CA ALA A 84 -43.24 4.69 7.35
C ALA A 84 -43.32 5.89 8.28
N ILE A 85 -42.26 6.09 9.10
CA ILE A 85 -42.15 7.25 10.00
C ILE A 85 -42.06 8.55 9.20
N GLU A 86 -41.29 8.58 8.10
CA GLU A 86 -41.19 9.76 7.25
C GLU A 86 -42.53 10.10 6.55
N ALA A 87 -43.26 9.10 6.10
CA ALA A 87 -44.60 9.31 5.56
C ALA A 87 -45.56 9.95 6.58
N ILE A 88 -45.49 9.48 7.83
CA ILE A 88 -46.26 10.05 8.95
C ILE A 88 -45.79 11.49 9.23
N ARG A 89 -44.52 11.76 9.25
CA ARG A 89 -43.99 13.11 9.43
C ARG A 89 -44.52 14.07 8.36
N VAL A 90 -44.49 13.66 7.11
CA VAL A 90 -44.98 14.47 5.97
C VAL A 90 -46.51 14.70 6.08
N GLN A 91 -47.27 13.67 6.45
CA GLN A 91 -48.73 13.73 6.57
C GLN A 91 -49.17 14.74 7.66
N TYR A 92 -48.45 14.83 8.77
CA TYR A 92 -48.86 15.67 9.88
C TYR A 92 -48.09 16.98 10.00
N LEU A 93 -46.78 16.97 9.81
CA LEU A 93 -45.88 18.10 9.96
C LEU A 93 -45.44 18.72 8.64
N GLY A 94 -45.76 18.13 7.50
CA GLY A 94 -45.42 18.64 6.17
C GLY A 94 -46.11 19.98 5.86
N ARG A 95 -45.70 20.65 4.78
CA ARG A 95 -46.28 21.95 4.36
C ARG A 95 -47.82 21.89 4.10
N ALA A 96 -48.28 20.77 3.57
CA ALA A 96 -49.72 20.47 3.38
C ALA A 96 -50.25 19.51 4.45
N GLY A 97 -49.52 19.30 5.53
CA GLY A 97 -49.88 18.37 6.60
C GLY A 97 -51.01 18.91 7.47
N SER A 98 -51.72 17.98 8.14
CA SER A 98 -52.95 18.29 8.91
C SER A 98 -52.74 19.41 9.94
N ILE A 99 -51.61 19.46 10.61
CA ILE A 99 -51.31 20.50 11.61
C ILE A 99 -51.09 21.86 10.92
N SER A 100 -50.48 21.89 9.75
CA SER A 100 -50.29 23.11 8.97
C SER A 100 -51.64 23.66 8.44
N VAL A 101 -52.50 22.80 7.94
CA VAL A 101 -53.88 23.16 7.49
C VAL A 101 -54.71 23.71 8.65
N LEU A 102 -54.65 23.06 9.81
CA LEU A 102 -55.37 23.56 11.01
C LEU A 102 -54.80 24.90 11.49
N SER A 103 -53.48 25.11 11.38
CA SER A 103 -52.86 26.40 11.72
C SER A 103 -53.29 27.54 10.80
N GLU A 104 -53.56 27.24 9.52
CA GLU A 104 -54.14 28.23 8.57
C GLU A 104 -55.60 28.51 8.86
N ALA A 105 -56.42 27.49 9.18
CA ALA A 105 -57.79 27.63 9.58
C ALA A 105 -57.99 28.49 10.85
N MET A 106 -57.00 28.58 11.71
CA MET A 106 -57.02 29.47 12.86
C MET A 106 -57.18 30.97 12.50
N LYS A 107 -56.84 31.35 11.25
CA LYS A 107 -57.01 32.76 10.81
C LYS A 107 -58.47 33.23 10.85
N THR A 108 -59.41 32.31 10.74
CA THR A 108 -60.88 32.59 10.72
C THR A 108 -61.53 32.59 12.10
N LEU A 109 -60.80 32.24 13.14
CA LEU A 109 -61.33 32.16 14.53
C LEU A 109 -61.40 33.53 15.21
N SER A 110 -62.27 33.64 16.27
CA SER A 110 -62.39 34.82 17.11
C SER A 110 -61.10 35.15 17.89
N LYS A 111 -60.94 36.41 18.30
CA LYS A 111 -59.76 36.85 19.06
C LYS A 111 -59.62 36.12 20.42
N GLU A 112 -60.68 35.62 21.00
CA GLU A 112 -60.68 34.93 22.29
C GLU A 112 -60.31 33.46 22.17
N GLU A 113 -60.64 32.82 21.03
CA GLU A 113 -60.36 31.39 20.78
C GLU A 113 -58.95 31.12 20.26
N LYS A 114 -58.36 32.07 19.50
CA LYS A 114 -57.01 31.93 18.92
C LYS A 114 -55.93 31.51 19.89
N PRO A 115 -55.76 32.12 21.08
CA PRO A 115 -54.74 31.75 22.01
C PRO A 115 -54.86 30.31 22.53
N ARG A 116 -56.12 29.89 22.80
CA ARG A 116 -56.43 28.56 23.36
C ARG A 116 -56.16 27.47 22.31
N ILE A 117 -56.58 27.66 21.08
CA ILE A 117 -56.38 26.69 19.99
C ILE A 117 -54.92 26.71 19.56
N GLY A 118 -54.24 27.86 19.51
CA GLY A 118 -52.82 27.95 19.19
C GLY A 118 -51.95 27.19 20.20
N LYS A 119 -52.28 27.27 21.50
CA LYS A 119 -51.61 26.50 22.54
C LYS A 119 -51.76 24.99 22.32
N LEU A 120 -53.02 24.54 22.10
CA LEU A 120 -53.34 23.13 21.85
C LEU A 120 -52.62 22.58 20.60
N LEU A 121 -52.59 23.33 19.51
CA LEU A 121 -51.92 22.97 18.27
C LEU A 121 -50.39 22.85 18.46
N ASN A 122 -49.81 23.73 19.25
CA ASN A 122 -48.41 23.66 19.59
C ASN A 122 -48.08 22.46 20.47
N GLU A 123 -48.93 22.16 21.45
CA GLU A 123 -48.81 20.96 22.30
C GLU A 123 -48.85 19.68 21.44
N VAL A 124 -49.84 19.56 20.53
CA VAL A 124 -49.95 18.42 19.62
C VAL A 124 -48.74 18.33 18.72
N ARG A 125 -48.28 19.44 18.12
CA ARG A 125 -47.07 19.46 17.30
C ARG A 125 -45.85 18.93 18.04
N THR A 126 -45.66 19.39 19.31
CA THR A 126 -44.56 18.96 20.13
C THR A 126 -44.62 17.47 20.45
N GLN A 127 -45.79 16.96 20.80
CA GLN A 127 -46.01 15.54 21.11
C GLN A 127 -45.78 14.67 19.88
N VAL A 128 -46.28 15.06 18.70
CA VAL A 128 -46.06 14.32 17.45
C VAL A 128 -44.58 14.29 17.06
N THR A 129 -43.87 15.44 17.20
CA THR A 129 -42.43 15.50 16.90
C THR A 129 -41.65 14.60 17.84
N ALA A 130 -41.92 14.69 19.16
CA ALA A 130 -41.24 13.86 20.14
C ALA A 130 -41.43 12.35 19.90
N ALA A 131 -42.66 11.93 19.59
CA ALA A 131 -42.98 10.53 19.30
C ALA A 131 -42.28 10.02 18.01
N ILE A 132 -42.18 10.88 16.98
CA ILE A 132 -41.44 10.54 15.75
C ILE A 132 -39.95 10.37 16.03
N ASP A 133 -39.35 11.28 16.78
CA ASP A 133 -37.94 11.28 17.11
C ASP A 133 -37.57 10.07 17.99
N GLU A 134 -38.40 9.78 19.00
CA GLU A 134 -38.25 8.60 19.85
C GLU A 134 -38.30 7.29 19.03
N ARG A 135 -39.25 7.18 18.11
CA ARG A 135 -39.36 5.98 17.28
C ARG A 135 -38.22 5.85 16.30
N LYS A 136 -37.74 6.95 15.72
CA LYS A 136 -36.52 6.94 14.88
C LYS A 136 -35.28 6.44 15.67
N ALA A 137 -35.11 6.97 16.88
CA ALA A 137 -34.01 6.54 17.73
C ALA A 137 -34.07 5.05 18.05
N ALA A 138 -35.25 4.53 18.42
CA ALA A 138 -35.46 3.12 18.70
C ALA A 138 -35.20 2.22 17.48
N LEU A 139 -35.56 2.65 16.26
CA LEU A 139 -35.25 1.90 15.03
C LEU A 139 -33.77 1.90 14.72
N HIS A 140 -33.06 3.00 14.91
CA HIS A 140 -31.61 3.05 14.73
C HIS A 140 -30.90 2.13 15.72
N GLU A 141 -31.29 2.18 17.01
CA GLU A 141 -30.72 1.32 18.06
C GLU A 141 -30.97 -0.17 17.78
N ALA A 142 -32.20 -0.53 17.35
CA ALA A 142 -32.52 -1.91 16.98
C ALA A 142 -31.71 -2.38 15.75
N ARG A 143 -31.51 -1.52 14.76
CA ARG A 143 -30.71 -1.81 13.56
C ARG A 143 -29.24 -2.00 13.91
N ASP A 144 -28.67 -1.11 14.72
CA ASP A 144 -27.29 -1.17 15.15
C ASP A 144 -27.07 -2.43 16.00
N SER A 145 -27.96 -2.71 16.96
CA SER A 145 -27.91 -3.92 17.77
C SER A 145 -27.98 -5.19 16.93
N ALA A 146 -28.84 -5.22 15.90
CA ALA A 146 -28.93 -6.34 14.97
C ALA A 146 -27.69 -6.48 14.10
N ALA A 147 -27.09 -5.38 13.65
CA ALA A 147 -25.86 -5.37 12.87
C ALA A 147 -24.64 -5.88 13.65
N PHE A 148 -24.62 -5.62 14.95
CA PHE A 148 -23.52 -6.07 15.84
C PHE A 148 -23.79 -7.41 16.55
N ALA A 149 -25.00 -7.95 16.46
CA ALA A 149 -25.39 -9.18 17.21
C ALA A 149 -24.54 -10.43 16.91
N GLY A 150 -23.84 -10.45 15.79
CA GLY A 150 -22.93 -11.55 15.42
C GLY A 150 -21.44 -11.18 15.47
N ILE A 151 -21.09 -9.98 15.93
CA ILE A 151 -19.72 -9.47 15.95
C ILE A 151 -19.23 -9.38 17.37
N ASP A 152 -18.22 -10.16 17.72
CA ASP A 152 -17.51 -10.00 19.00
C ASP A 152 -16.52 -8.82 18.88
N THR A 153 -16.91 -7.66 19.40
CA THR A 153 -16.10 -6.44 19.39
C THR A 153 -14.90 -6.48 20.32
N THR A 154 -14.75 -7.52 21.16
CA THR A 154 -13.57 -7.73 22.00
C THR A 154 -12.43 -8.41 21.24
N LEU A 155 -12.73 -9.02 20.09
CA LEU A 155 -11.69 -9.59 19.23
C LEU A 155 -10.87 -8.48 18.58
N PRO A 156 -9.54 -8.65 18.45
CA PRO A 156 -8.71 -7.70 17.73
C PRO A 156 -9.17 -7.63 16.27
N GLY A 157 -9.24 -6.41 15.75
CA GLY A 157 -9.49 -6.19 14.32
C GLY A 157 -8.41 -6.82 13.44
N VAL A 158 -8.71 -7.01 12.16
CA VAL A 158 -7.69 -7.44 11.19
C VAL A 158 -6.53 -6.43 11.22
N PRO A 159 -5.30 -6.85 11.59
CA PRO A 159 -4.18 -5.94 11.62
C PRO A 159 -3.94 -5.38 10.22
N LEU A 160 -3.80 -4.07 10.12
CA LEU A 160 -3.36 -3.43 8.87
C LEU A 160 -1.96 -3.97 8.54
N ALA A 161 -1.82 -4.55 7.35
CA ALA A 161 -0.53 -4.98 6.85
C ALA A 161 0.39 -3.75 6.75
N ARG A 162 1.44 -3.72 7.58
CA ARG A 162 2.48 -2.69 7.46
C ARG A 162 3.42 -3.12 6.35
N GLY A 163 3.72 -2.21 5.43
CA GLY A 163 4.77 -2.42 4.45
C GLY A 163 6.13 -2.52 5.13
N ALA A 164 7.07 -3.22 4.49
CA ALA A 164 8.48 -3.27 4.86
C ALA A 164 9.33 -2.99 3.61
N LEU A 165 10.56 -2.54 3.81
CA LEU A 165 11.52 -2.43 2.72
C LEU A 165 11.97 -3.83 2.31
N HIS A 166 12.22 -3.99 1.01
CA HIS A 166 12.78 -5.23 0.47
C HIS A 166 14.15 -5.53 1.13
N PRO A 167 14.48 -6.80 1.45
CA PRO A 167 15.75 -7.14 2.13
C PRO A 167 16.99 -6.66 1.38
N MET A 168 16.96 -6.68 0.04
CA MET A 168 18.03 -6.11 -0.78
C MET A 168 18.21 -4.60 -0.57
N THR A 169 17.10 -3.86 -0.48
CA THR A 169 17.11 -2.41 -0.24
C THR A 169 17.70 -2.11 1.15
N LEU A 170 17.30 -2.86 2.17
CA LEU A 170 17.83 -2.68 3.53
C LEU A 170 19.34 -2.92 3.58
N LEU A 171 19.82 -3.97 2.91
CA LEU A 171 21.26 -4.27 2.87
C LEU A 171 22.04 -3.20 2.11
N LEU A 172 21.51 -2.77 0.95
CA LEU A 172 22.12 -1.72 0.13
C LEU A 172 22.20 -0.40 0.88
N ASP A 173 21.11 0.02 1.51
CA ASP A 173 21.06 1.25 2.32
C ASP A 173 22.09 1.19 3.47
N ARG A 174 22.18 0.04 4.15
CA ARG A 174 23.17 -0.17 5.21
C ARG A 174 24.60 -0.05 4.68
N ALA A 175 24.91 -0.69 3.56
CA ALA A 175 26.21 -0.63 2.92
C ALA A 175 26.58 0.81 2.53
N VAL A 176 25.64 1.53 1.88
CA VAL A 176 25.82 2.94 1.50
C VAL A 176 26.10 3.82 2.73
N GLN A 177 25.38 3.62 3.83
CA GLN A 177 25.60 4.39 5.07
C GLN A 177 27.00 4.16 5.65
N ILE A 178 27.47 2.92 5.68
CA ILE A 178 28.81 2.60 6.18
C ILE A 178 29.87 3.34 5.34
N PHE A 179 29.80 3.27 4.02
CA PHE A 179 30.76 3.97 3.15
C PHE A 179 30.65 5.50 3.25
N ARG A 180 29.45 6.05 3.42
CA ARG A 180 29.27 7.49 3.67
C ARG A 180 29.97 7.95 4.96
N HIS A 181 29.92 7.16 6.02
CA HIS A 181 30.67 7.45 7.26
C HIS A 181 32.19 7.44 7.05
N MET A 182 32.67 6.69 6.05
CA MET A 182 34.09 6.72 5.64
C MET A 182 34.43 7.83 4.64
N GLY A 183 33.47 8.71 4.32
CA GLY A 183 33.65 9.86 3.42
C GLY A 183 33.47 9.54 1.93
N PHE A 184 32.85 8.41 1.58
CA PHE A 184 32.51 8.10 0.19
C PHE A 184 31.23 8.82 -0.25
N VAL A 185 31.21 9.26 -1.50
CA VAL A 185 30.06 9.88 -2.16
C VAL A 185 29.40 8.83 -3.07
N LEU A 186 28.08 8.84 -3.10
CA LEU A 186 27.30 8.00 -4.01
C LEU A 186 27.42 8.54 -5.43
N ALA A 187 27.85 7.69 -6.36
CA ALA A 187 27.90 7.97 -7.80
C ALA A 187 26.92 7.07 -8.54
N ASP A 188 26.42 7.54 -9.68
CA ASP A 188 25.48 6.83 -10.53
C ASP A 188 25.92 6.87 -11.99
N GLY A 189 25.39 5.96 -12.81
CA GLY A 189 25.66 5.88 -14.23
C GLY A 189 24.62 5.03 -14.96
N PRO A 190 24.55 5.15 -16.30
CA PRO A 190 23.54 4.47 -17.11
C PRO A 190 23.76 2.95 -17.16
N ASP A 191 22.67 2.19 -17.25
CA ASP A 191 22.72 0.74 -17.47
C ASP A 191 23.15 0.37 -18.89
N ILE A 192 22.83 1.22 -19.86
CA ILE A 192 23.22 1.04 -21.26
C ILE A 192 24.51 1.83 -21.50
N GLU A 193 25.56 1.11 -21.86
CA GLU A 193 26.89 1.65 -21.97
C GLU A 193 27.52 1.46 -23.35
N THR A 194 28.59 2.20 -23.59
CA THR A 194 29.46 1.97 -24.73
C THR A 194 30.48 0.88 -24.43
N GLU A 195 30.94 0.21 -25.44
CA GLU A 195 31.99 -0.80 -25.30
C GLU A 195 33.26 -0.20 -24.70
N TRP A 196 33.58 1.05 -25.04
CA TRP A 196 34.72 1.77 -24.47
C TRP A 196 34.65 1.89 -22.93
N HIS A 197 33.50 2.31 -22.39
CA HIS A 197 33.34 2.45 -20.93
C HIS A 197 33.34 1.11 -20.18
N CYS A 198 32.82 0.06 -20.86
CA CYS A 198 32.67 -1.24 -20.22
C CYS A 198 33.94 -2.10 -20.29
N PHE A 199 34.77 -1.89 -21.31
CA PHE A 199 35.92 -2.74 -21.59
C PHE A 199 37.22 -1.98 -21.88
N ASP A 200 37.26 -1.09 -22.90
CA ASP A 200 38.52 -0.48 -23.35
C ASP A 200 39.16 0.37 -22.23
N ALA A 201 38.37 1.23 -21.58
CA ALA A 201 38.85 2.06 -20.48
C ALA A 201 39.20 1.25 -19.22
N LEU A 202 38.76 0.01 -19.12
CA LEU A 202 39.06 -0.94 -18.05
C LEU A 202 40.15 -1.93 -18.45
N ASN A 203 40.98 -1.57 -19.41
CA ASN A 203 42.12 -2.38 -19.86
C ASN A 203 41.74 -3.84 -20.21
N THR A 204 40.51 -4.09 -20.61
CA THR A 204 40.03 -5.41 -21.02
C THR A 204 40.38 -5.64 -22.49
N PRO A 205 41.24 -6.63 -22.85
CA PRO A 205 41.63 -6.83 -24.23
C PRO A 205 40.48 -7.26 -25.14
N ALA A 206 40.66 -7.02 -26.47
CA ALA A 206 39.61 -7.25 -27.45
C ALA A 206 39.18 -8.73 -27.57
N ASP A 207 40.08 -9.65 -27.27
CA ASP A 207 39.86 -11.10 -27.29
C ASP A 207 39.45 -11.68 -25.94
N HIS A 208 39.16 -10.81 -24.95
CA HIS A 208 38.73 -11.28 -23.64
C HIS A 208 37.33 -11.92 -23.71
N PRO A 209 37.11 -13.09 -23.07
CA PRO A 209 35.84 -13.82 -23.12
C PRO A 209 34.63 -12.97 -22.73
N ALA A 210 34.76 -12.09 -21.74
CA ALA A 210 33.66 -11.21 -21.32
C ALA A 210 33.11 -10.30 -22.42
N ARG A 211 33.85 -10.07 -23.52
CA ARG A 211 33.37 -9.31 -24.69
C ARG A 211 32.55 -10.16 -25.66
N ASN A 212 32.44 -11.47 -25.43
CA ASN A 212 31.69 -12.34 -26.30
C ASN A 212 30.18 -12.07 -26.16
N GLU A 213 29.45 -12.09 -27.28
CA GLU A 213 27.99 -12.03 -27.31
C GLU A 213 27.31 -13.15 -26.50
N GLN A 214 28.03 -14.22 -26.18
CA GLN A 214 27.54 -15.28 -25.32
C GLN A 214 27.47 -14.87 -23.85
N ASP A 215 28.30 -13.92 -23.42
CA ASP A 215 28.42 -13.49 -22.02
C ASP A 215 27.88 -12.06 -21.81
N THR A 216 27.76 -11.24 -22.88
CA THR A 216 27.35 -9.84 -22.82
C THR A 216 26.08 -9.59 -23.67
N PHE A 217 25.18 -8.75 -23.18
CA PHE A 217 24.00 -8.30 -23.91
C PHE A 217 24.32 -7.07 -24.75
N TYR A 218 24.55 -7.25 -26.05
CA TYR A 218 24.72 -6.16 -27.01
C TYR A 218 23.38 -5.68 -27.59
N LEU A 219 23.28 -4.38 -27.83
CA LEU A 219 22.18 -3.75 -28.55
C LEU A 219 22.50 -3.60 -30.04
N PRO A 220 21.48 -3.46 -30.91
CA PRO A 220 21.69 -3.36 -32.36
C PRO A 220 22.55 -2.16 -32.81
N ASP A 221 22.69 -1.14 -31.97
CA ASP A 221 23.49 0.07 -32.25
C ASP A 221 24.95 -0.03 -31.76
N GLY A 222 25.37 -1.20 -31.27
CA GLY A 222 26.71 -1.46 -30.75
C GLY A 222 26.95 -1.06 -29.30
N ARG A 223 25.93 -0.50 -28.62
CA ARG A 223 25.96 -0.36 -27.16
C ARG A 223 25.67 -1.70 -26.49
N LEU A 224 25.79 -1.75 -25.18
CA LEU A 224 25.59 -2.96 -24.41
C LEU A 224 24.96 -2.66 -23.04
N LEU A 225 24.39 -3.66 -22.39
CA LEU A 225 24.07 -3.61 -20.99
C LEU A 225 25.35 -3.84 -20.18
N ARG A 226 25.68 -2.94 -19.26
CA ARG A 226 26.94 -3.00 -18.51
C ARG A 226 27.08 -4.33 -17.76
N THR A 227 28.23 -4.97 -17.91
CA THR A 227 28.56 -6.24 -17.26
C THR A 227 29.02 -6.08 -15.82
N GLN A 228 29.30 -4.84 -15.41
CA GLN A 228 29.78 -4.43 -14.09
C GLN A 228 29.51 -2.95 -13.86
N THR A 229 29.48 -2.54 -12.59
CA THR A 229 29.28 -1.12 -12.22
C THR A 229 30.57 -0.29 -12.28
N SER A 230 31.70 -0.87 -12.66
CA SER A 230 32.98 -0.17 -12.91
C SER A 230 32.87 0.94 -13.95
N THR A 231 31.90 0.88 -14.84
CA THR A 231 31.58 1.97 -15.79
C THR A 231 31.27 3.29 -15.08
N ILE A 232 30.71 3.26 -13.87
CA ILE A 232 30.46 4.43 -13.02
C ILE A 232 31.77 5.08 -12.60
N GLN A 233 32.79 4.26 -12.30
CA GLN A 233 34.14 4.73 -11.95
C GLN A 233 34.76 5.46 -13.13
N ILE A 234 34.70 4.89 -14.34
CA ILE A 234 35.22 5.48 -15.57
C ILE A 234 34.53 6.83 -15.84
N ARG A 235 33.20 6.90 -15.76
CA ARG A 235 32.45 8.15 -15.97
C ARG A 235 32.77 9.22 -14.94
N THR A 236 33.00 8.81 -13.71
CA THR A 236 33.40 9.75 -12.64
C THR A 236 34.79 10.33 -12.95
N MET A 237 35.74 9.49 -13.34
CA MET A 237 37.09 9.94 -13.70
C MET A 237 37.11 10.79 -14.98
N GLU A 238 36.22 10.56 -15.95
CA GLU A 238 36.06 11.43 -17.10
C GLU A 238 35.56 12.84 -16.69
N SER A 239 34.67 12.93 -15.70
CA SER A 239 33.97 14.17 -15.36
C SER A 239 34.73 15.08 -14.39
N GLN A 240 35.60 14.55 -13.56
CA GLN A 240 36.32 15.33 -12.53
C GLN A 240 37.75 14.80 -12.32
N PRO A 241 38.68 15.66 -11.88
CA PRO A 241 40.04 15.23 -11.50
C PRO A 241 40.05 14.61 -10.09
N PRO A 242 41.15 13.92 -9.69
CA PRO A 242 41.38 13.55 -8.28
C PRO A 242 41.38 14.78 -7.34
N PRO A 243 41.04 14.60 -6.04
CA PRO A 243 40.77 13.31 -5.37
C PRO A 243 39.36 12.79 -5.62
N ILE A 244 39.24 11.47 -5.76
CA ILE A 244 37.94 10.76 -5.92
C ILE A 244 37.78 9.74 -4.78
N ARG A 245 36.57 9.72 -4.21
CA ARG A 245 36.18 8.71 -3.23
C ARG A 245 34.70 8.45 -3.38
N ILE A 246 34.35 7.42 -4.17
CA ILE A 246 32.98 7.11 -4.56
C ILE A 246 32.61 5.66 -4.31
N ILE A 247 31.31 5.43 -4.14
CA ILE A 247 30.66 4.11 -4.29
C ILE A 247 29.62 4.19 -5.39
N GLY A 248 29.54 3.18 -6.23
CA GLY A 248 28.59 3.07 -7.35
C GLY A 248 27.79 1.78 -7.24
N PRO A 249 26.66 1.77 -6.51
CA PRO A 249 25.71 0.67 -6.57
C PRO A 249 24.91 0.73 -7.87
N GLY A 250 24.57 -0.43 -8.41
CA GLY A 250 23.71 -0.48 -9.61
C GLY A 250 23.54 -1.89 -10.15
N SER A 251 22.67 -2.02 -11.16
CA SER A 251 22.49 -3.28 -11.86
C SER A 251 23.68 -3.58 -12.77
N ALA A 252 24.04 -4.84 -12.83
CA ALA A 252 24.96 -5.43 -13.80
C ALA A 252 24.24 -6.57 -14.54
N TYR A 253 24.66 -6.84 -15.77
CA TYR A 253 23.96 -7.74 -16.67
C TYR A 253 24.93 -8.72 -17.31
N ARG A 254 24.66 -10.02 -17.21
CA ARG A 254 25.44 -11.10 -17.83
C ARG A 254 24.51 -12.14 -18.42
N ARG A 255 24.90 -12.75 -19.52
CA ARG A 255 24.11 -13.81 -20.16
C ARG A 255 24.32 -15.18 -19.50
N ASP A 256 24.40 -15.20 -18.18
CA ASP A 256 24.49 -16.43 -17.41
C ASP A 256 23.14 -17.18 -17.44
N GLU A 257 23.23 -18.53 -17.36
CA GLU A 257 22.03 -19.33 -17.10
C GLU A 257 21.48 -19.02 -15.69
N ILE A 258 20.17 -18.80 -15.64
CA ILE A 258 19.48 -18.50 -14.36
C ILE A 258 19.35 -19.77 -13.54
N ASP A 259 20.07 -19.82 -12.40
CA ASP A 259 20.02 -20.91 -11.45
C ASP A 259 19.83 -20.40 -10.00
N ALA A 260 20.11 -21.24 -9.00
CA ALA A 260 19.98 -20.87 -7.59
C ALA A 260 21.01 -19.82 -7.12
N THR A 261 22.04 -19.53 -7.92
CA THR A 261 23.20 -18.68 -7.56
C THR A 261 23.51 -17.60 -8.59
N HIS A 262 22.91 -17.67 -9.78
CA HIS A 262 23.13 -16.75 -10.88
C HIS A 262 21.82 -16.17 -11.42
N LEU A 263 21.88 -14.88 -11.75
CA LEU A 263 20.82 -14.13 -12.45
C LEU A 263 21.42 -13.41 -13.65
N ALA A 264 20.61 -13.23 -14.70
CA ALA A 264 21.00 -12.42 -15.85
C ALA A 264 21.12 -10.93 -15.53
N GLN A 265 20.41 -10.46 -14.51
CA GLN A 265 20.51 -9.13 -13.92
C GLN A 265 20.74 -9.30 -12.42
N PHE A 266 21.73 -8.64 -11.87
CA PHE A 266 22.03 -8.64 -10.43
C PHE A 266 22.53 -7.27 -10.00
N THR A 267 22.56 -7.02 -8.68
CA THR A 267 23.02 -5.74 -8.11
C THR A 267 24.46 -5.85 -7.67
N GLN A 268 25.28 -4.95 -8.16
CA GLN A 268 26.68 -4.79 -7.73
C GLN A 268 26.86 -3.49 -6.95
N MET A 269 27.79 -3.48 -6.00
CA MET A 269 28.32 -2.26 -5.43
C MET A 269 29.82 -2.25 -5.63
N GLU A 270 30.31 -1.19 -6.25
CA GLU A 270 31.75 -0.96 -6.41
C GLU A 270 32.17 0.33 -5.74
N GLY A 271 33.42 0.38 -5.31
CA GLY A 271 34.04 1.57 -4.73
C GLY A 271 35.34 1.90 -5.43
N LEU A 272 35.60 3.20 -5.55
CA LEU A 272 36.86 3.76 -6.10
C LEU A 272 37.38 4.84 -5.16
N CYS A 273 38.68 4.75 -4.88
CA CYS A 273 39.42 5.82 -4.23
C CYS A 273 40.66 6.16 -5.06
N VAL A 274 40.79 7.41 -5.49
CA VAL A 274 41.96 7.90 -6.27
C VAL A 274 42.45 9.19 -5.65
N ASP A 275 43.73 9.20 -5.27
CA ASP A 275 44.38 10.35 -4.66
C ASP A 275 45.92 10.20 -4.77
N GLU A 276 46.67 11.20 -4.31
CA GLU A 276 48.13 11.09 -4.13
C GLU A 276 48.41 10.12 -2.97
N GLY A 277 49.37 9.20 -3.19
CA GLY A 277 49.92 8.34 -2.14
C GLY A 277 48.96 7.27 -1.59
N VAL A 278 47.87 6.95 -2.30
CA VAL A 278 46.98 5.85 -1.95
C VAL A 278 47.66 4.50 -2.11
N THR A 279 47.48 3.61 -1.14
CA THR A 279 48.21 2.36 -1.02
C THR A 279 47.31 1.12 -0.88
N LEU A 280 47.88 -0.07 -1.02
CA LEU A 280 47.21 -1.33 -0.74
C LEU A 280 46.77 -1.47 0.73
N ALA A 281 47.42 -0.79 1.66
CA ALA A 281 47.00 -0.78 3.06
C ALA A 281 45.70 -0.03 3.27
N ASP A 282 45.42 1.01 2.46
CA ASP A 282 44.22 1.80 2.56
C ASP A 282 42.97 1.00 2.11
N ILE A 283 43.05 0.26 0.99
CA ILE A 283 41.95 -0.62 0.59
C ILE A 283 41.74 -1.73 1.61
N LYS A 284 42.78 -2.31 2.13
CA LYS A 284 42.67 -3.35 3.15
C LYS A 284 41.95 -2.85 4.39
N GLY A 285 42.36 -1.71 4.92
CA GLY A 285 41.70 -1.07 6.07
C GLY A 285 40.21 -0.72 5.79
N THR A 286 39.92 -0.19 4.60
CA THR A 286 38.54 0.17 4.18
C THR A 286 37.65 -1.06 4.12
N VAL A 287 38.10 -2.14 3.49
CA VAL A 287 37.35 -3.39 3.35
C VAL A 287 37.17 -4.09 4.70
N GLU A 288 38.20 -4.16 5.54
CA GLU A 288 38.10 -4.73 6.88
C GLU A 288 37.12 -3.95 7.75
N PHE A 289 37.15 -2.63 7.71
CA PHE A 289 36.21 -1.79 8.43
C PHE A 289 34.77 -2.02 7.96
N PHE A 290 34.54 -2.00 6.63
CA PHE A 290 33.22 -2.22 6.05
C PHE A 290 32.60 -3.53 6.50
N PHE A 291 33.30 -4.64 6.38
CA PHE A 291 32.74 -5.95 6.74
C PHE A 291 32.60 -6.13 8.25
N ARG A 292 33.40 -5.49 9.09
CA ARG A 292 33.16 -5.47 10.55
C ARG A 292 31.89 -4.69 10.92
N GLU A 293 31.69 -3.52 10.34
CA GLU A 293 30.50 -2.73 10.55
C GLU A 293 29.23 -3.43 10.06
N LEU A 294 29.35 -4.20 8.98
CA LEU A 294 28.22 -4.90 8.38
C LEU A 294 27.89 -6.22 9.09
N LEU A 295 28.90 -7.01 9.43
CA LEU A 295 28.76 -8.40 9.88
C LEU A 295 29.15 -8.60 11.36
N GLY A 296 29.60 -7.54 12.03
CA GLY A 296 30.05 -7.54 13.43
C GLY A 296 31.57 -7.68 13.60
N ASP A 297 32.06 -7.30 14.78
CA ASP A 297 33.51 -7.23 15.12
C ASP A 297 34.26 -8.55 14.94
N ALA A 298 33.59 -9.68 14.98
CA ALA A 298 34.18 -11.00 14.78
C ALA A 298 34.46 -11.34 13.31
N ALA A 299 34.09 -10.48 12.37
CA ALA A 299 34.33 -10.68 10.96
C ALA A 299 35.87 -10.64 10.67
N GLN A 300 36.34 -11.65 9.94
CA GLN A 300 37.69 -11.78 9.50
C GLN A 300 37.77 -11.66 7.99
N VAL A 301 38.71 -10.93 7.47
CA VAL A 301 38.95 -10.69 6.05
C VAL A 301 40.24 -11.32 5.62
N ARG A 302 40.25 -11.98 4.48
CA ARG A 302 41.46 -12.56 3.86
C ARG A 302 41.56 -12.12 2.42
N PHE A 303 42.71 -11.68 1.99
CA PHE A 303 43.02 -11.30 0.61
C PHE A 303 43.78 -12.44 -0.04
N ARG A 304 43.23 -12.96 -1.16
CA ARG A 304 43.92 -13.97 -1.99
C ARG A 304 44.34 -13.34 -3.32
N PRO A 305 45.59 -13.47 -3.76
CA PRO A 305 46.02 -13.00 -5.07
C PRO A 305 45.09 -13.53 -6.18
N HIS A 306 44.71 -12.66 -7.08
CA HIS A 306 43.91 -12.95 -8.24
C HIS A 306 44.32 -12.06 -9.41
N PHE A 307 43.70 -12.15 -10.56
CA PHE A 307 43.95 -11.31 -11.72
C PHE A 307 42.65 -10.68 -12.23
N PHE A 308 42.65 -9.34 -12.36
CA PHE A 308 41.66 -8.58 -13.10
C PHE A 308 42.40 -7.64 -14.07
N PRO A 309 41.89 -7.42 -15.31
CA PRO A 309 42.56 -6.58 -16.30
C PRO A 309 42.76 -5.12 -15.88
N PHE A 310 41.91 -4.61 -15.00
CA PHE A 310 41.83 -3.20 -14.58
C PHE A 310 42.50 -2.93 -13.22
N THR A 311 43.06 -3.94 -12.58
CA THR A 311 43.80 -3.78 -11.29
C THR A 311 45.11 -4.57 -11.24
N GLU A 312 46.15 -3.99 -10.64
CA GLU A 312 47.43 -4.62 -10.38
C GLU A 312 48.09 -4.01 -9.13
N PRO A 313 48.32 -4.74 -8.05
CA PRO A 313 47.91 -6.14 -7.82
C PRO A 313 46.40 -6.28 -7.57
N SER A 314 45.89 -7.44 -7.94
CA SER A 314 44.48 -7.81 -7.76
C SER A 314 44.32 -8.89 -6.69
N PHE A 315 43.17 -8.85 -6.01
CA PHE A 315 42.83 -9.80 -4.95
C PHE A 315 41.33 -10.17 -4.99
N GLU A 316 41.07 -11.41 -4.66
CA GLU A 316 39.77 -11.84 -4.17
C GLU A 316 39.69 -11.69 -2.66
N ILE A 317 38.55 -11.32 -2.16
CA ILE A 317 38.27 -11.10 -0.73
C ILE A 317 37.38 -12.20 -0.20
N ASP A 318 37.95 -13.00 0.69
CA ASP A 318 37.22 -13.99 1.46
C ASP A 318 36.86 -13.44 2.83
N ILE A 319 35.63 -13.70 3.25
CA ILE A 319 35.11 -13.28 4.56
C ILE A 319 34.73 -14.51 5.37
N LYS A 320 35.00 -14.44 6.65
CA LYS A 320 34.54 -15.40 7.66
C LYS A 320 33.93 -14.63 8.81
N ALA A 321 32.65 -14.91 9.13
CA ALA A 321 31.94 -14.26 10.22
C ALA A 321 30.87 -15.19 10.79
N PRO A 322 30.50 -15.08 12.09
CA PRO A 322 29.39 -15.82 12.66
C PRO A 322 28.06 -15.59 11.92
N ALA A 323 27.82 -14.37 11.48
CA ALA A 323 26.64 -13.99 10.68
C ALA A 323 26.57 -14.71 9.31
N LEU A 324 27.68 -15.28 8.83
CA LEU A 324 27.78 -16.01 7.56
C LEU A 324 27.78 -17.54 7.76
N GLY A 325 27.32 -18.04 8.88
CA GLY A 325 27.28 -19.48 9.18
C GLY A 325 28.56 -20.06 9.81
N GLY A 326 29.41 -19.23 10.40
CA GLY A 326 30.51 -19.67 11.29
C GLY A 326 31.89 -19.78 10.67
N ASP A 327 32.49 -20.96 10.71
CA ASP A 327 33.95 -21.15 10.47
C ASP A 327 34.38 -21.27 8.99
N ARG A 328 33.46 -21.07 8.04
CA ARG A 328 33.76 -21.20 6.62
C ARG A 328 34.17 -19.85 6.02
N TRP A 329 35.26 -19.88 5.20
CA TRP A 329 35.60 -18.77 4.33
C TRP A 329 34.73 -18.72 3.10
N LEU A 330 34.17 -17.55 2.81
CA LEU A 330 33.29 -17.31 1.67
C LEU A 330 33.87 -16.16 0.84
N GLU A 331 34.09 -16.39 -0.43
CA GLU A 331 34.45 -15.37 -1.40
C GLU A 331 33.29 -14.44 -1.66
N LEU A 332 33.44 -13.15 -1.41
CA LEU A 332 32.38 -12.16 -1.52
C LEU A 332 32.71 -10.98 -2.43
N ALA A 333 33.98 -10.66 -2.66
CA ALA A 333 34.41 -9.45 -3.36
C ALA A 333 35.69 -9.64 -4.14
N GLY A 334 35.91 -8.81 -5.14
CA GLY A 334 37.17 -8.57 -5.79
C GLY A 334 37.69 -7.17 -5.49
N CYS A 335 39.01 -6.97 -5.45
CA CYS A 335 39.63 -5.66 -5.26
C CYS A 335 41.03 -5.59 -5.82
N GLY A 336 41.59 -4.39 -5.90
CA GLY A 336 43.00 -4.18 -6.28
C GLY A 336 43.37 -2.71 -6.40
N MET A 337 44.66 -2.46 -6.63
CA MET A 337 45.11 -1.14 -7.06
C MET A 337 44.73 -0.93 -8.52
N VAL A 338 44.26 0.26 -8.86
CA VAL A 338 43.86 0.60 -10.25
C VAL A 338 45.10 0.48 -11.16
N ASP A 339 44.94 -0.27 -12.26
CA ASP A 339 46.04 -0.41 -13.24
C ASP A 339 46.35 0.95 -13.91
N PRO A 340 47.64 1.33 -14.05
CA PRO A 340 48.02 2.56 -14.73
C PRO A 340 47.39 2.76 -16.11
N ALA A 341 47.16 1.70 -16.87
CA ALA A 341 46.52 1.76 -18.19
C ALA A 341 45.09 2.35 -18.13
N VAL A 342 44.39 2.15 -17.03
CA VAL A 342 43.07 2.77 -16.82
C VAL A 342 43.22 4.30 -16.73
N PHE A 343 44.19 4.80 -15.98
CA PHE A 343 44.46 6.24 -15.87
C PHE A 343 44.94 6.83 -17.20
N GLU A 344 45.76 6.12 -17.95
CA GLU A 344 46.19 6.53 -19.28
C GLU A 344 45.02 6.64 -20.25
N ALA A 345 44.07 5.68 -20.25
CA ALA A 345 42.89 5.71 -21.06
C ALA A 345 41.99 6.92 -20.72
N ILE A 346 41.85 7.22 -19.41
CA ILE A 346 41.08 8.40 -18.94
C ILE A 346 41.75 9.69 -19.36
N ASN A 347 43.08 9.84 -19.18
CA ASN A 347 43.84 11.02 -19.60
C ASN A 347 43.70 11.27 -21.10
N ALA A 348 43.80 10.22 -21.92
CA ALA A 348 43.64 10.32 -23.37
C ALA A 348 42.22 10.80 -23.73
N ARG A 349 41.21 10.35 -23.04
CA ARG A 349 39.79 10.73 -23.27
C ARG A 349 39.49 12.15 -22.82
N ARG A 350 40.05 12.59 -21.69
CA ARG A 350 39.93 13.93 -21.12
C ARG A 350 40.73 14.96 -21.91
N GLY A 351 41.83 14.56 -22.52
CA GLY A 351 42.79 15.43 -23.18
C GLY A 351 43.68 16.23 -22.18
N ASP A 352 43.84 15.72 -20.96
CA ASP A 352 44.69 16.29 -19.93
C ASP A 352 45.57 15.18 -19.28
N ASN A 353 46.33 15.51 -18.24
CA ASN A 353 47.15 14.55 -17.47
C ASN A 353 46.77 14.60 -15.99
N ALA A 354 45.51 14.74 -15.66
CA ALA A 354 45.03 14.84 -14.28
C ALA A 354 45.21 13.54 -13.49
N TYR A 355 45.29 12.41 -14.18
CA TYR A 355 45.55 11.09 -13.63
C TYR A 355 46.98 10.60 -14.00
N ASP A 356 47.98 11.41 -13.75
CA ASP A 356 49.39 11.06 -13.96
C ASP A 356 49.76 9.86 -13.09
N PRO A 357 50.02 8.65 -13.66
CA PRO A 357 50.33 7.45 -12.87
C PRO A 357 51.57 7.52 -12.01
N GLU A 358 52.47 8.47 -12.28
CA GLU A 358 53.68 8.71 -11.47
C GLU A 358 53.35 9.49 -10.17
N LYS A 359 52.20 10.13 -10.08
CA LYS A 359 51.78 10.95 -8.94
C LYS A 359 50.50 10.44 -8.25
N ILE A 360 49.60 9.92 -9.04
CA ILE A 360 48.26 9.50 -8.60
C ILE A 360 48.21 7.98 -8.56
N SER A 361 47.69 7.44 -7.48
CA SER A 361 47.36 6.03 -7.33
C SER A 361 45.88 5.87 -6.93
N GLY A 362 45.37 4.69 -7.06
CA GLY A 362 43.98 4.42 -6.67
C GLY A 362 43.77 2.94 -6.39
N TRP A 363 42.68 2.66 -5.74
CA TRP A 363 42.18 1.30 -5.55
C TRP A 363 40.68 1.21 -5.81
N ALA A 364 40.24 0.02 -6.21
CA ALA A 364 38.87 -0.31 -6.42
C ALA A 364 38.47 -1.64 -5.78
N PHE A 365 37.21 -1.79 -5.44
CA PHE A 365 36.61 -3.06 -5.04
C PHE A 365 35.23 -3.21 -5.63
N GLY A 366 34.73 -4.46 -5.70
CA GLY A 366 33.35 -4.74 -6.13
C GLY A 366 32.82 -6.03 -5.51
N PHE A 367 31.53 -6.02 -5.17
CA PHE A 367 30.81 -7.21 -4.67
C PHE A 367 29.33 -7.22 -5.09
N GLY A 368 28.77 -8.45 -5.20
CA GLY A 368 27.35 -8.66 -5.49
C GLY A 368 26.51 -8.57 -4.21
N ILE A 369 25.47 -7.76 -4.25
CA ILE A 369 24.57 -7.53 -3.11
C ILE A 369 23.70 -8.77 -2.84
N GLU A 370 23.18 -9.42 -3.89
CA GLU A 370 22.37 -10.63 -3.75
C GLU A 370 23.12 -11.75 -3.03
N ARG A 371 24.39 -11.97 -3.39
CA ARG A 371 25.21 -13.01 -2.75
C ARG A 371 25.39 -12.74 -1.26
N LEU A 372 25.62 -11.49 -0.91
CA LEU A 372 25.72 -11.07 0.49
C LEU A 372 24.39 -11.23 1.21
N ALA A 373 23.27 -10.84 0.57
CA ALA A 373 21.92 -10.98 1.11
C ALA A 373 21.54 -12.47 1.33
N MET A 374 21.83 -13.33 0.36
CA MET A 374 21.61 -14.79 0.49
C MET A 374 22.26 -15.35 1.74
N ILE A 375 23.53 -14.98 1.95
CA ILE A 375 24.34 -15.54 3.06
C ILE A 375 23.87 -14.95 4.40
N THR A 376 23.68 -13.63 4.50
CA THR A 376 23.26 -12.97 5.74
C THR A 376 21.86 -13.32 6.18
N SER A 377 20.98 -13.66 5.23
CA SER A 377 19.58 -14.03 5.49
C SER A 377 19.31 -15.54 5.40
N ALA A 378 20.37 -16.34 5.19
CA ALA A 378 20.28 -17.79 5.00
C ALA A 378 19.28 -18.22 3.90
N VAL A 379 19.20 -17.43 2.82
CA VAL A 379 18.35 -17.68 1.64
C VAL A 379 19.11 -18.60 0.68
N PRO A 380 18.59 -19.80 0.36
CA PRO A 380 19.33 -20.78 -0.42
C PRO A 380 19.31 -20.52 -1.95
N ASP A 381 18.42 -19.66 -2.41
CA ASP A 381 18.17 -19.44 -3.84
C ASP A 381 17.99 -17.95 -4.12
N ILE A 382 18.84 -17.42 -5.00
CA ILE A 382 18.87 -16.00 -5.37
C ILE A 382 17.56 -15.51 -6.00
N ARG A 383 16.82 -16.41 -6.67
CA ARG A 383 15.58 -16.08 -7.37
C ARG A 383 14.47 -15.60 -6.43
N TYR A 384 14.47 -15.99 -5.16
CA TYR A 384 13.51 -15.51 -4.17
C TYR A 384 13.53 -13.99 -3.99
N PHE A 385 14.65 -13.33 -4.23
CA PHE A 385 14.73 -11.87 -4.16
C PHE A 385 14.03 -11.15 -5.32
N ILE A 386 13.77 -11.83 -6.45
CA ILE A 386 13.17 -11.22 -7.65
C ILE A 386 11.79 -11.76 -7.99
N GLU A 387 11.38 -12.92 -7.45
CA GLU A 387 10.08 -13.55 -7.72
C GLU A 387 8.91 -12.79 -7.10
N ASN A 388 9.16 -11.88 -6.19
CA ASN A 388 8.15 -11.06 -5.52
C ASN A 388 7.07 -11.89 -4.78
N ASP A 389 7.43 -13.08 -4.27
CA ASP A 389 6.54 -13.93 -3.48
C ASP A 389 6.30 -13.28 -2.12
N ILE A 390 5.05 -12.92 -1.84
CA ILE A 390 4.67 -12.25 -0.59
C ILE A 390 4.99 -13.11 0.66
N ARG A 391 4.93 -14.43 0.57
CA ARG A 391 5.26 -15.35 1.68
C ARG A 391 6.75 -15.31 2.03
N PHE A 392 7.59 -15.04 1.04
CA PHE A 392 9.01 -14.82 1.24
C PHE A 392 9.25 -13.43 1.85
N LEU A 393 8.66 -12.38 1.26
CA LEU A 393 8.85 -11.00 1.70
C LEU A 393 8.33 -10.74 3.11
N GLU A 394 7.26 -11.41 3.52
CA GLU A 394 6.70 -11.30 4.88
C GLU A 394 7.66 -11.73 5.99
N GLN A 395 8.67 -12.52 5.69
CA GLN A 395 9.67 -12.97 6.67
C GLN A 395 10.67 -11.87 7.06
N PHE A 396 10.71 -10.76 6.32
CA PHE A 396 11.61 -9.62 6.53
C PHE A 396 10.92 -8.37 7.12
N ARG A 397 9.73 -8.54 7.69
CA ARG A 397 8.96 -7.47 8.34
C ARG A 397 9.45 -7.17 9.75
#